data_07b296ed4ae7f9c352ceb6a0460579e2
#
_entry.id   07b296ed4ae7f9c352ceb6a0460579e2
#
_cell.length_a   1.000
_cell.length_b   1.000
_cell.length_c   1.000
_cell.angle_alpha   90.00
_cell.angle_beta   90.00
_cell.angle_gamma   90.00
#
_symmetry.space_group_name_H-M   'P 1'
#
loop_
_entity.id
_entity.type
_entity.pdbx_description
1 polymer ?
#
loop_
_entity_poly.entity_id
_entity_poly.type
_entity_poly.pdbx_seq_one_letter_code
_entity_poly.pdbx_strand_id
1 'polypeptide(L)'
;AVRQRARDLGIELQFVQGSGPAGRVLHEDLDAYLTQDGSVTRSGGAAQGYAERHDEQAVPVIGLRRKIAQKMQDAKRRIPHFSYVEEIDVTDLEALRAHLNQKWGGQRGKLTLLPFLVRAMVVALRDFPQLNARYDDEAEVVTRYGAVHVGIATQSDNGLMVPVLRHAESRDLWGNASEVARLAEAARSGKAQRQELSGSTITLSSLGALGGIVSTPVINHPEVAIVGVNRIVERPMVVGGNIVVRKMMNLSSSFDHRVVDGMDAAAFIQAVRGLLEHPATLFLE
;
A
#
# COMPACT_ATOMS: atom_id res chain seq x y z
N ALA A 1 68.22 -28.26 14.76
CA ALA A 1 67.92 -27.92 16.15
C ALA A 1 66.61 -27.13 16.28
N VAL A 2 66.44 -25.92 15.71
CA VAL A 2 65.25 -25.06 15.87
C VAL A 2 63.96 -25.73 15.40
N ARG A 3 63.95 -26.38 14.23
CA ARG A 3 62.78 -27.09 13.69
C ARG A 3 62.31 -28.23 14.58
N GLN A 4 63.25 -28.94 15.24
CA GLN A 4 62.92 -30.03 16.12
C GLN A 4 62.29 -29.48 17.41
N ARG A 5 62.90 -28.45 17.98
CA ARG A 5 62.38 -27.80 19.19
C ARG A 5 60.97 -27.19 18.96
N ALA A 6 60.73 -26.60 17.79
CA ALA A 6 59.41 -26.08 17.46
C ALA A 6 58.35 -27.21 17.39
N ARG A 7 58.69 -28.40 16.86
CA ARG A 7 57.79 -29.56 16.85
C ARG A 7 57.52 -30.08 18.27
N ASP A 8 58.57 -30.18 19.09
CA ASP A 8 58.47 -30.66 20.48
C ASP A 8 57.61 -29.71 21.33
N LEU A 9 57.58 -28.44 20.97
CA LEU A 9 56.79 -27.39 21.63
C LEU A 9 55.41 -27.16 20.98
N GLY A 10 55.10 -27.86 19.88
CA GLY A 10 53.83 -27.68 19.19
C GLY A 10 53.71 -26.33 18.45
N ILE A 11 54.80 -25.66 18.14
CA ILE A 11 54.83 -24.34 17.50
C ILE A 11 54.99 -24.50 15.99
N GLU A 12 54.09 -23.92 15.21
CA GLU A 12 54.23 -23.84 13.76
C GLU A 12 55.16 -22.66 13.38
N LEU A 13 56.31 -22.93 12.81
CA LEU A 13 57.33 -21.93 12.48
C LEU A 13 56.88 -20.82 11.54
N GLN A 14 55.83 -21.05 10.77
CA GLN A 14 55.24 -20.01 9.90
C GLN A 14 54.67 -18.84 10.66
N PHE A 15 54.37 -19.01 11.95
CA PHE A 15 53.83 -17.96 12.79
C PHE A 15 54.86 -17.28 13.70
N VAL A 16 56.11 -17.71 13.65
CA VAL A 16 57.21 -17.16 14.42
C VAL A 16 58.03 -16.18 13.56
N GLN A 17 58.11 -14.96 13.97
CA GLN A 17 58.94 -13.95 13.32
C GLN A 17 60.42 -14.20 13.64
N GLY A 18 61.23 -14.56 12.63
CA GLY A 18 62.64 -14.83 12.82
C GLY A 18 63.46 -13.56 12.94
N SER A 19 64.28 -13.46 13.98
CA SER A 19 65.17 -12.33 14.24
C SER A 19 66.61 -12.55 13.70
N GLY A 20 66.91 -13.77 13.20
CA GLY A 20 68.21 -14.12 12.64
C GLY A 20 68.50 -13.60 11.25
N PRO A 21 69.75 -13.74 10.75
CA PRO A 21 70.15 -13.33 9.40
C PRO A 21 69.24 -13.88 8.31
N ALA A 22 68.76 -13.02 7.42
CA ALA A 22 67.82 -13.31 6.34
C ALA A 22 66.45 -13.86 6.86
N GLY A 23 66.00 -13.39 8.05
CA GLY A 23 64.71 -13.78 8.60
C GLY A 23 64.68 -15.21 9.19
N ARG A 24 65.83 -15.79 9.51
CA ARG A 24 65.92 -17.14 10.07
C ARG A 24 65.39 -17.14 11.50
N VAL A 25 64.55 -18.11 11.83
CA VAL A 25 64.03 -18.29 13.20
C VAL A 25 65.15 -18.90 14.06
N LEU A 26 65.44 -18.27 15.20
CA LEU A 26 66.37 -18.69 16.22
C LEU A 26 65.66 -19.35 17.41
N HIS A 27 66.43 -19.93 18.35
CA HIS A 27 65.85 -20.52 19.56
C HIS A 27 65.21 -19.48 20.45
N GLU A 28 65.76 -18.27 20.46
CA GLU A 28 65.26 -17.12 21.24
C GLU A 28 63.90 -16.62 20.72
N ASP A 29 63.64 -16.74 19.42
CA ASP A 29 62.35 -16.39 18.81
C ASP A 29 61.23 -17.35 19.24
N LEU A 30 61.56 -18.65 19.44
CA LEU A 30 60.60 -19.62 20.00
C LEU A 30 60.30 -19.33 21.46
N ASP A 31 61.28 -18.90 22.25
CA ASP A 31 61.12 -18.55 23.65
C ASP A 31 60.30 -17.24 23.78
N ALA A 32 60.54 -16.26 22.93
CA ALA A 32 59.75 -15.04 22.83
C ALA A 32 58.33 -15.32 22.42
N TYR A 33 58.09 -16.26 21.49
CA TYR A 33 56.76 -16.67 21.08
C TYR A 33 55.98 -17.39 22.18
N LEU A 34 56.65 -18.15 23.04
CA LEU A 34 56.03 -18.78 24.22
C LEU A 34 55.76 -17.80 25.36
N THR A 35 56.64 -16.79 25.54
CA THR A 35 56.44 -15.76 26.57
C THR A 35 55.45 -14.67 26.19
N GLN A 36 55.25 -14.43 24.92
CA GLN A 36 54.06 -13.73 24.43
C GLN A 36 52.86 -14.65 24.56
N ASP A 37 52.43 -14.80 25.78
CA ASP A 37 51.23 -15.53 26.20
C ASP A 37 50.17 -15.36 25.10
N GLY A 38 49.60 -16.43 24.61
CA GLY A 38 48.70 -16.61 23.46
C GLY A 38 47.66 -15.56 23.10
N SER A 39 47.93 -14.31 23.31
CA SER A 39 47.21 -13.18 22.76
C SER A 39 47.73 -12.74 21.42
N VAL A 40 47.92 -13.69 20.51
CA VAL A 40 47.74 -13.36 19.11
C VAL A 40 46.27 -13.07 18.95
N THR A 41 45.88 -11.84 19.27
CA THR A 41 44.70 -11.24 18.68
C THR A 41 44.80 -11.52 17.19
N ARG A 42 44.10 -12.58 16.73
CA ARG A 42 43.70 -12.68 15.35
C ARG A 42 43.04 -11.34 15.03
N SER A 43 43.78 -10.47 14.37
CA SER A 43 43.19 -9.37 13.60
C SER A 43 42.49 -10.01 12.39
N GLY A 44 41.59 -10.97 12.69
CA GLY A 44 40.49 -11.30 11.85
C GLY A 44 39.59 -10.07 11.96
N GLY A 45 39.33 -9.40 10.83
CA GLY A 45 38.35 -8.33 10.76
C GLY A 45 37.14 -8.79 11.53
N ALA A 46 36.79 -8.03 12.56
CA ALA A 46 35.57 -8.25 13.29
C ALA A 46 34.47 -8.31 12.23
N ALA A 47 34.00 -9.49 11.92
CA ALA A 47 32.71 -9.63 11.29
C ALA A 47 31.81 -8.74 12.17
N GLN A 48 31.31 -7.64 11.62
CA GLN A 48 30.31 -6.82 12.29
C GLN A 48 29.10 -7.73 12.42
N GLY A 49 29.13 -8.59 13.41
CA GLY A 49 27.98 -9.39 13.82
C GLY A 49 26.91 -8.40 14.20
N TYR A 50 25.73 -8.54 13.62
CA TYR A 50 24.57 -7.79 14.07
C TYR A 50 24.37 -8.08 15.55
N ALA A 51 24.26 -7.00 16.36
CA ALA A 51 24.01 -7.14 17.80
C ALA A 51 22.59 -7.68 18.01
N GLU A 52 22.45 -8.65 18.90
CA GLU A 52 21.14 -9.09 19.37
C GLU A 52 20.43 -7.92 20.05
N ARG A 53 19.12 -7.81 19.78
CA ARG A 53 18.26 -6.78 20.37
C ARG A 53 17.21 -7.45 21.23
N HIS A 54 17.13 -6.99 22.48
CA HIS A 54 16.18 -7.52 23.48
C HIS A 54 15.24 -6.44 24.02
N ASP A 55 15.25 -5.27 23.38
CA ASP A 55 14.40 -4.15 23.75
C ASP A 55 12.93 -4.41 23.40
N GLU A 56 12.04 -4.32 24.35
CA GLU A 56 10.59 -4.41 24.21
C GLU A 56 9.96 -3.09 24.63
N GLN A 57 8.99 -2.61 23.85
CA GLN A 57 8.24 -1.40 24.18
C GLN A 57 6.74 -1.69 24.17
N ALA A 58 6.11 -1.66 25.34
CA ALA A 58 4.65 -1.74 25.46
C ALA A 58 4.03 -0.38 25.12
N VAL A 59 3.26 -0.31 24.02
CA VAL A 59 2.57 0.90 23.59
C VAL A 59 1.06 0.73 23.75
N PRO A 60 0.39 1.49 24.65
CA PRO A 60 -1.04 1.39 24.86
C PRO A 60 -1.82 1.93 23.65
N VAL A 61 -2.87 1.20 23.25
CA VAL A 61 -3.77 1.61 22.17
C VAL A 61 -4.88 2.49 22.75
N ILE A 62 -4.76 3.81 22.56
CA ILE A 62 -5.67 4.83 23.13
C ILE A 62 -6.22 5.76 22.04
N GLY A 63 -7.16 6.61 22.39
CA GLY A 63 -7.67 7.70 21.54
C GLY A 63 -8.25 7.22 20.20
N LEU A 64 -7.84 7.87 19.12
CA LEU A 64 -8.31 7.57 17.77
C LEU A 64 -7.90 6.16 17.33
N ARG A 65 -6.68 5.72 17.69
CA ARG A 65 -6.20 4.36 17.36
C ARG A 65 -7.11 3.27 17.96
N ARG A 66 -7.57 3.46 19.19
CA ARG A 66 -8.54 2.53 19.83
C ARG A 66 -9.86 2.49 19.09
N LYS A 67 -10.38 3.63 18.65
CA LYS A 67 -11.64 3.68 17.86
C LYS A 67 -11.48 3.00 16.51
N ILE A 68 -10.35 3.20 15.83
CA ILE A 68 -10.04 2.51 14.56
C ILE A 68 -9.98 1.00 14.80
N ALA A 69 -9.27 0.54 15.84
CA ALA A 69 -9.15 -0.88 16.16
C ALA A 69 -10.51 -1.52 16.41
N GLN A 70 -11.38 -0.88 17.19
CA GLN A 70 -12.75 -1.34 17.44
C GLN A 70 -13.55 -1.42 16.14
N LYS A 71 -13.54 -0.34 15.32
CA LYS A 71 -14.27 -0.31 14.06
C LYS A 71 -13.82 -1.40 13.08
N MET A 72 -12.51 -1.63 12.96
CA MET A 72 -11.97 -2.68 12.08
C MET A 72 -12.30 -4.09 12.60
N GLN A 73 -12.26 -4.28 13.92
CA GLN A 73 -12.65 -5.53 14.54
C GLN A 73 -14.13 -5.83 14.31
N ASP A 74 -15.00 -4.84 14.48
CA ASP A 74 -16.44 -4.99 14.24
C ASP A 74 -16.72 -5.29 12.77
N ALA A 75 -16.11 -4.57 11.83
CA ALA A 75 -16.25 -4.82 10.41
C ALA A 75 -15.85 -6.27 10.04
N LYS A 76 -14.71 -6.75 10.56
CA LYS A 76 -14.24 -8.11 10.27
C LYS A 76 -15.06 -9.22 10.95
N ARG A 77 -15.68 -8.94 12.07
CA ARG A 77 -16.55 -9.92 12.78
C ARG A 77 -17.93 -10.04 12.13
N ARG A 78 -18.50 -8.90 11.66
CA ARG A 78 -19.87 -8.83 11.16
C ARG A 78 -19.97 -9.16 9.68
N ILE A 79 -19.00 -8.74 8.88
CA ILE A 79 -19.06 -8.80 7.42
C ILE A 79 -18.31 -10.04 6.91
N PRO A 80 -18.98 -10.98 6.24
CA PRO A 80 -18.31 -12.04 5.48
C PRO A 80 -17.75 -11.46 4.19
N HIS A 81 -16.55 -10.87 4.28
CA HIS A 81 -15.86 -10.27 3.15
C HIS A 81 -15.48 -11.32 2.11
N PHE A 82 -15.77 -11.05 0.85
CA PHE A 82 -15.04 -11.66 -0.26
C PHE A 82 -14.42 -10.57 -1.12
N SER A 83 -13.37 -10.91 -1.84
CA SER A 83 -12.63 -9.94 -2.66
C SER A 83 -12.66 -10.36 -4.13
N TYR A 84 -12.78 -9.37 -4.99
CA TYR A 84 -12.64 -9.49 -6.44
C TYR A 84 -11.55 -8.54 -6.92
N VAL A 85 -10.60 -9.07 -7.68
CA VAL A 85 -9.47 -8.30 -8.21
C VAL A 85 -9.49 -8.35 -9.73
N GLU A 86 -9.40 -7.19 -10.36
CA GLU A 86 -9.39 -7.04 -11.81
C GLU A 86 -8.21 -6.19 -12.26
N GLU A 87 -7.51 -6.62 -13.30
CA GLU A 87 -6.46 -5.85 -13.95
C GLU A 87 -7.06 -4.97 -15.04
N ILE A 88 -6.68 -3.69 -15.06
CA ILE A 88 -7.23 -2.66 -15.94
C ILE A 88 -6.11 -1.96 -16.69
N ASP A 89 -6.28 -1.79 -17.98
CA ASP A 89 -5.39 -0.97 -18.81
C ASP A 89 -5.79 0.51 -18.71
N VAL A 90 -5.00 1.28 -17.99
CA VAL A 90 -5.24 2.71 -17.79
C VAL A 90 -4.37 3.61 -18.66
N THR A 91 -3.79 3.08 -19.74
CA THR A 91 -2.88 3.83 -20.62
C THR A 91 -3.58 5.04 -21.22
N ASP A 92 -4.77 4.85 -21.77
CA ASP A 92 -5.53 5.92 -22.45
C ASP A 92 -6.11 6.91 -21.43
N LEU A 93 -6.51 6.41 -20.24
CA LEU A 93 -6.93 7.26 -19.12
C LEU A 93 -5.80 8.19 -18.64
N GLU A 94 -4.59 7.66 -18.48
CA GLU A 94 -3.42 8.45 -18.09
C GLU A 94 -3.00 9.47 -19.16
N ALA A 95 -3.13 9.12 -20.44
CA ALA A 95 -2.90 10.04 -21.56
C ALA A 95 -3.93 11.19 -21.53
N LEU A 96 -5.23 10.87 -21.35
CA LEU A 96 -6.28 11.89 -21.20
C LEU A 96 -6.02 12.78 -19.98
N ARG A 97 -5.71 12.21 -18.83
CA ARG A 97 -5.42 12.95 -17.60
C ARG A 97 -4.23 13.92 -17.79
N ALA A 98 -3.16 13.46 -18.43
CA ALA A 98 -2.00 14.29 -18.72
C ALA A 98 -2.36 15.46 -19.65
N HIS A 99 -3.11 15.20 -20.72
CA HIS A 99 -3.60 16.21 -21.65
C HIS A 99 -4.48 17.27 -20.96
N LEU A 100 -5.44 16.83 -20.14
CA LEU A 100 -6.32 17.73 -19.40
C LEU A 100 -5.54 18.61 -18.41
N ASN A 101 -4.57 18.04 -17.71
CA ASN A 101 -3.69 18.78 -16.79
C ASN A 101 -2.80 19.78 -17.52
N GLN A 102 -2.27 19.44 -18.70
CA GLN A 102 -1.48 20.35 -19.51
C GLN A 102 -2.32 21.55 -19.94
N LYS A 103 -3.56 21.31 -20.39
CA LYS A 103 -4.41 22.35 -20.97
C LYS A 103 -5.08 23.24 -19.92
N TRP A 104 -5.54 22.67 -18.80
CA TRP A 104 -6.37 23.37 -17.81
C TRP A 104 -5.86 23.32 -16.37
N GLY A 105 -4.79 22.56 -16.10
CA GLY A 105 -4.28 22.37 -14.74
C GLY A 105 -3.89 23.66 -14.02
N GLY A 106 -3.39 24.65 -14.75
CA GLY A 106 -3.06 25.97 -14.21
C GLY A 106 -4.26 26.79 -13.75
N GLN A 107 -5.44 26.56 -14.36
CA GLN A 107 -6.67 27.32 -14.07
C GLN A 107 -7.62 26.58 -13.13
N ARG A 108 -7.71 25.24 -13.26
CA ARG A 108 -8.71 24.41 -12.58
C ARG A 108 -8.14 23.51 -11.48
N GLY A 109 -6.82 23.54 -11.29
CA GLY A 109 -6.13 22.63 -10.39
C GLY A 109 -5.70 21.33 -11.07
N LYS A 110 -5.03 20.44 -10.34
CA LYS A 110 -4.45 19.21 -10.88
C LYS A 110 -5.41 18.03 -10.73
N LEU A 111 -5.70 17.35 -11.84
CA LEU A 111 -6.41 16.09 -11.84
C LEU A 111 -5.48 14.94 -11.43
N THR A 112 -5.86 14.19 -10.41
CA THR A 112 -5.32 12.89 -10.08
C THR A 112 -6.17 11.78 -10.71
N LEU A 113 -5.84 10.51 -10.46
CA LEU A 113 -6.63 9.38 -10.94
C LEU A 113 -7.99 9.27 -10.22
N LEU A 114 -8.06 9.67 -8.94
CA LEU A 114 -9.23 9.48 -8.09
C LEU A 114 -10.53 10.08 -8.64
N PRO A 115 -10.57 11.31 -9.18
CA PRO A 115 -11.80 11.87 -9.76
C PRO A 115 -12.37 11.06 -10.92
N PHE A 116 -11.52 10.44 -11.74
CA PHE A 116 -11.95 9.56 -12.83
C PHE A 116 -12.55 8.25 -12.28
N LEU A 117 -11.92 7.68 -11.26
CA LEU A 117 -12.46 6.50 -10.55
C LEU A 117 -13.80 6.79 -9.89
N VAL A 118 -13.91 7.93 -9.20
CA VAL A 118 -15.19 8.39 -8.62
C VAL A 118 -16.25 8.50 -9.70
N ARG A 119 -15.94 9.12 -10.85
CA ARG A 119 -16.90 9.25 -11.96
C ARG A 119 -17.29 7.89 -12.53
N ALA A 120 -16.32 6.98 -12.76
CA ALA A 120 -16.60 5.63 -13.23
C ALA A 120 -17.51 4.87 -12.26
N MET A 121 -17.23 4.96 -10.95
CA MET A 121 -18.09 4.35 -9.93
C MET A 121 -19.50 4.94 -9.94
N VAL A 122 -19.64 6.26 -10.02
CA VAL A 122 -20.95 6.96 -10.07
C VAL A 122 -21.77 6.48 -11.26
N VAL A 123 -21.15 6.36 -12.43
CA VAL A 123 -21.84 5.86 -13.64
C VAL A 123 -22.26 4.41 -13.46
N ALA A 124 -21.32 3.54 -13.06
CA ALA A 124 -21.59 2.11 -12.89
C ALA A 124 -22.65 1.83 -11.80
N LEU A 125 -22.68 2.60 -10.71
CA LEU A 125 -23.66 2.40 -9.61
C LEU A 125 -25.11 2.63 -10.01
N ARG A 126 -25.39 3.22 -11.16
CA ARG A 126 -26.77 3.34 -11.68
C ARG A 126 -27.36 1.98 -12.05
N ASP A 127 -26.52 1.12 -12.62
CA ASP A 127 -26.90 -0.23 -13.01
C ASP A 127 -26.74 -1.24 -11.86
N PHE A 128 -25.96 -0.88 -10.83
CA PHE A 128 -25.67 -1.72 -9.66
C PHE A 128 -26.01 -1.03 -8.33
N PRO A 129 -27.27 -0.60 -8.10
CA PRO A 129 -27.65 0.18 -6.91
C PRO A 129 -27.50 -0.59 -5.60
N GLN A 130 -27.46 -1.93 -5.62
CA GLN A 130 -27.21 -2.77 -4.45
C GLN A 130 -25.81 -2.57 -3.85
N LEU A 131 -24.86 -2.00 -4.60
CA LEU A 131 -23.50 -1.71 -4.14
C LEU A 131 -23.37 -0.33 -3.50
N ASN A 132 -24.32 0.58 -3.74
CA ASN A 132 -24.43 1.88 -3.10
C ASN A 132 -25.39 1.80 -1.90
N ALA A 133 -24.99 1.03 -0.89
CA ALA A 133 -25.88 0.62 0.18
C ALA A 133 -25.17 0.51 1.54
N ARG A 134 -25.98 0.43 2.58
CA ARG A 134 -25.56 0.08 3.93
C ARG A 134 -26.41 -1.05 4.45
N TYR A 135 -25.80 -1.93 5.23
CA TYR A 135 -26.50 -3.00 5.92
C TYR A 135 -26.54 -2.71 7.43
N ASP A 136 -27.75 -2.67 7.96
CA ASP A 136 -28.00 -2.60 9.40
C ASP A 136 -28.06 -4.03 9.95
N ASP A 137 -27.07 -4.41 10.72
CA ASP A 137 -26.94 -5.77 11.28
C ASP A 137 -28.01 -6.08 12.34
N GLU A 138 -28.54 -5.05 13.02
CA GLU A 138 -29.53 -5.24 14.11
C GLU A 138 -30.96 -5.31 13.56
N ALA A 139 -31.24 -4.44 12.56
CA ALA A 139 -32.55 -4.43 11.91
C ALA A 139 -32.66 -5.45 10.77
N GLU A 140 -31.54 -6.06 10.34
CA GLU A 140 -31.44 -6.94 9.15
C GLU A 140 -31.95 -6.27 7.86
N VAL A 141 -31.65 -4.96 7.71
CA VAL A 141 -32.15 -4.13 6.60
C VAL A 141 -31.00 -3.61 5.75
N VAL A 142 -31.12 -3.79 4.43
CA VAL A 142 -30.27 -3.13 3.44
C VAL A 142 -30.94 -1.83 2.99
N THR A 143 -30.28 -0.71 3.23
CA THR A 143 -30.71 0.59 2.71
C THR A 143 -29.88 0.95 1.48
N ARG A 144 -30.50 1.02 0.32
CA ARG A 144 -29.92 1.49 -0.95
C ARG A 144 -30.09 3.00 -1.06
N TYR A 145 -29.04 3.68 -1.51
CA TYR A 145 -29.04 5.15 -1.63
C TYR A 145 -29.02 5.56 -3.10
N GLY A 146 -29.84 6.57 -3.46
CA GLY A 146 -29.77 7.20 -4.78
C GLY A 146 -28.57 8.16 -4.88
N ALA A 147 -28.27 8.87 -3.77
CA ALA A 147 -27.09 9.71 -3.70
C ALA A 147 -25.82 8.88 -3.50
N VAL A 148 -24.76 9.24 -4.20
CA VAL A 148 -23.46 8.55 -4.09
C VAL A 148 -22.52 9.36 -3.20
N HIS A 149 -22.32 8.87 -1.98
CA HIS A 149 -21.41 9.46 -0.99
C HIS A 149 -20.15 8.62 -0.87
N VAL A 150 -19.08 9.08 -1.50
CA VAL A 150 -17.84 8.28 -1.59
C VAL A 150 -16.91 8.59 -0.42
N GLY A 151 -16.65 7.61 0.43
CA GLY A 151 -15.59 7.67 1.43
C GLY A 151 -14.22 7.63 0.74
N ILE A 152 -13.34 8.58 1.02
CA ILE A 152 -11.99 8.65 0.46
C ILE A 152 -10.98 8.31 1.57
N ALA A 153 -10.44 7.08 1.55
CA ALA A 153 -9.46 6.67 2.54
C ALA A 153 -8.20 7.53 2.43
N THR A 154 -7.89 8.26 3.49
CA THR A 154 -6.80 9.24 3.54
C THR A 154 -5.91 8.99 4.75
N GLN A 155 -4.61 8.78 4.52
CA GLN A 155 -3.62 8.65 5.58
C GLN A 155 -3.34 10.02 6.21
N SER A 156 -3.35 10.07 7.55
CA SER A 156 -2.92 11.21 8.35
C SER A 156 -1.92 10.77 9.44
N ASP A 157 -1.25 11.71 10.09
CA ASP A 157 -0.32 11.42 11.19
C ASP A 157 -1.00 10.69 12.36
N ASN A 158 -2.30 10.94 12.55
CA ASN A 158 -3.11 10.32 13.60
C ASN A 158 -3.71 8.96 13.20
N GLY A 159 -3.48 8.50 11.98
CA GLY A 159 -4.02 7.25 11.43
C GLY A 159 -4.88 7.46 10.19
N LEU A 160 -5.52 6.37 9.73
CA LEU A 160 -6.38 6.38 8.56
C LEU A 160 -7.72 7.08 8.89
N MET A 161 -8.06 8.09 8.11
CA MET A 161 -9.35 8.77 8.14
C MET A 161 -10.08 8.55 6.81
N VAL A 162 -11.42 8.59 6.85
CA VAL A 162 -12.25 8.39 5.64
C VAL A 162 -13.21 9.58 5.51
N PRO A 163 -12.74 10.75 5.04
CA PRO A 163 -13.63 11.85 4.70
C PRO A 163 -14.54 11.47 3.52
N VAL A 164 -15.71 12.10 3.48
CA VAL A 164 -16.81 11.73 2.58
C VAL A 164 -17.04 12.81 1.53
N LEU A 165 -16.77 12.44 0.28
CA LEU A 165 -17.19 13.22 -0.89
C LEU A 165 -18.70 13.03 -1.08
N ARG A 166 -19.48 14.02 -0.65
CA ARG A 166 -20.95 13.96 -0.73
C ARG A 166 -21.44 14.32 -2.12
N HIS A 167 -22.50 13.63 -2.55
CA HIS A 167 -23.18 13.88 -3.83
C HIS A 167 -22.19 13.91 -5.00
N ALA A 168 -21.37 12.84 -5.11
CA ALA A 168 -20.39 12.72 -6.18
C ALA A 168 -21.05 12.70 -7.57
N GLU A 169 -22.31 12.24 -7.65
CA GLU A 169 -23.15 12.22 -8.84
C GLU A 169 -23.53 13.61 -9.35
N SER A 170 -23.59 14.60 -8.47
CA SER A 170 -24.02 15.98 -8.81
C SER A 170 -22.85 16.89 -9.23
N ARG A 171 -21.62 16.36 -9.27
CA ARG A 171 -20.42 17.13 -9.56
C ARG A 171 -19.80 16.69 -10.88
N ASP A 172 -19.20 17.63 -11.60
CA ASP A 172 -18.33 17.34 -12.72
C ASP A 172 -16.96 16.78 -12.25
N LEU A 173 -16.14 16.37 -13.20
CA LEU A 173 -14.80 15.83 -12.91
C LEU A 173 -13.94 16.78 -12.08
N TRP A 174 -13.95 18.09 -12.40
CA TRP A 174 -13.14 19.09 -11.73
C TRP A 174 -13.70 19.45 -10.34
N GLY A 175 -15.01 19.49 -10.19
CA GLY A 175 -15.69 19.65 -8.90
C GLY A 175 -15.37 18.50 -7.95
N ASN A 176 -15.39 17.26 -8.45
CA ASN A 176 -14.93 16.09 -7.68
C ASN A 176 -13.45 16.20 -7.32
N ALA A 177 -12.58 16.61 -8.27
CA ALA A 177 -11.15 16.77 -8.03
C ALA A 177 -10.84 17.79 -6.94
N SER A 178 -11.48 18.97 -7.01
CA SER A 178 -11.31 20.03 -6.02
C SER A 178 -11.76 19.60 -4.64
N GLU A 179 -12.92 18.97 -4.53
CA GLU A 179 -13.46 18.52 -3.26
C GLU A 179 -12.66 17.35 -2.65
N VAL A 180 -12.20 16.39 -3.46
CA VAL A 180 -11.29 15.33 -3.00
C VAL A 180 -10.00 15.91 -2.44
N ALA A 181 -9.42 16.90 -3.13
CA ALA A 181 -8.19 17.56 -2.66
C ALA A 181 -8.43 18.30 -1.33
N ARG A 182 -9.54 19.03 -1.21
CA ARG A 182 -9.93 19.75 0.01
C ARG A 182 -10.12 18.80 1.20
N LEU A 183 -10.86 17.72 0.98
CA LEU A 183 -11.14 16.70 2.01
C LEU A 183 -9.86 15.99 2.46
N ALA A 184 -8.99 15.64 1.53
CA ALA A 184 -7.71 15.01 1.84
C ALA A 184 -6.81 15.94 2.65
N GLU A 185 -6.77 17.24 2.34
CA GLU A 185 -6.02 18.23 3.11
C GLU A 185 -6.61 18.45 4.50
N ALA A 186 -7.93 18.55 4.62
CA ALA A 186 -8.60 18.66 5.90
C ALA A 186 -8.35 17.44 6.80
N ALA A 187 -8.32 16.24 6.23
CA ALA A 187 -7.99 15.01 6.96
C ALA A 187 -6.52 14.99 7.43
N ARG A 188 -5.55 15.34 6.56
CA ARG A 188 -4.13 15.40 6.91
C ARG A 188 -3.82 16.43 7.97
N SER A 189 -4.39 17.63 7.84
CA SER A 189 -4.19 18.73 8.81
C SER A 189 -5.01 18.60 10.10
N GLY A 190 -5.81 17.53 10.24
CA GLY A 190 -6.69 17.32 11.41
C GLY A 190 -7.85 18.30 11.54
N LYS A 191 -8.19 19.01 10.47
CA LYS A 191 -9.27 20.00 10.40
C LYS A 191 -10.58 19.45 9.86
N ALA A 192 -10.62 18.16 9.49
CA ALA A 192 -11.84 17.52 9.00
C ALA A 192 -12.94 17.57 10.08
N GLN A 193 -14.11 18.05 9.69
CA GLN A 193 -15.26 18.15 10.59
C GLN A 193 -15.87 16.75 10.80
N ARG A 194 -16.51 16.54 11.96
CA ARG A 194 -17.17 15.26 12.27
C ARG A 194 -18.19 14.84 11.22
N GLN A 195 -18.92 15.82 10.66
CA GLN A 195 -19.90 15.56 9.60
C GLN A 195 -19.26 15.08 8.30
N GLU A 196 -18.02 15.47 8.03
CA GLU A 196 -17.28 15.04 6.83
C GLU A 196 -16.70 13.61 6.97
N LEU A 197 -16.68 13.05 8.17
CA LEU A 197 -16.11 11.72 8.46
C LEU A 197 -17.19 10.63 8.61
N SER A 198 -18.40 10.91 8.21
CA SER A 198 -19.51 9.95 8.34
C SER A 198 -20.47 10.06 7.17
N GLY A 199 -21.19 8.99 6.90
CA GLY A 199 -22.28 9.04 5.94
C GLY A 199 -21.91 8.61 4.53
N SER A 200 -20.74 7.99 4.31
CA SER A 200 -20.39 7.35 3.03
C SER A 200 -21.28 6.15 2.72
N THR A 201 -21.53 5.91 1.45
CA THR A 201 -22.34 4.78 0.94
C THR A 201 -21.49 3.73 0.25
N ILE A 202 -20.29 4.10 -0.18
CA ILE A 202 -19.23 3.25 -0.72
C ILE A 202 -17.89 3.92 -0.45
N THR A 203 -16.83 3.16 -0.26
CA THR A 203 -15.48 3.71 0.00
C THR A 203 -14.51 3.41 -1.14
N LEU A 204 -13.69 4.41 -1.48
CA LEU A 204 -12.55 4.31 -2.38
C LEU A 204 -11.25 4.44 -1.57
N SER A 205 -10.37 3.44 -1.66
CA SER A 205 -9.09 3.39 -0.94
C SER A 205 -7.93 3.37 -1.92
N SER A 206 -6.99 4.29 -1.78
CA SER A 206 -5.79 4.36 -2.62
C SER A 206 -4.57 4.71 -1.78
N LEU A 207 -3.50 3.96 -1.95
CA LEU A 207 -2.18 4.24 -1.37
C LEU A 207 -1.25 4.94 -2.37
N GLY A 208 -1.76 5.31 -3.55
CA GLY A 208 -0.98 5.95 -4.61
C GLY A 208 0.25 5.11 -5.01
N ALA A 209 1.41 5.75 -5.12
CA ALA A 209 2.66 5.08 -5.51
C ALA A 209 3.13 4.01 -4.51
N LEU A 210 2.73 4.10 -3.25
CA LEU A 210 3.04 3.09 -2.22
C LEU A 210 2.08 1.89 -2.25
N GLY A 211 1.03 1.95 -3.07
CA GLY A 211 0.09 0.84 -3.25
C GLY A 211 0.79 -0.40 -3.78
N GLY A 212 0.40 -1.58 -3.26
CA GLY A 212 0.86 -2.87 -3.77
C GLY A 212 0.28 -3.19 -5.16
N ILE A 213 0.57 -4.39 -5.64
CA ILE A 213 -0.05 -4.94 -6.86
C ILE A 213 -1.49 -5.37 -6.58
N VAL A 214 -1.73 -5.93 -5.38
CA VAL A 214 -3.03 -6.43 -4.92
C VAL A 214 -3.18 -6.08 -3.45
N SER A 215 -4.41 -5.86 -3.01
CA SER A 215 -4.77 -5.66 -1.61
C SER A 215 -6.12 -6.33 -1.28
N THR A 216 -6.41 -6.49 0.00
CA THR A 216 -7.70 -6.99 0.49
C THR A 216 -8.28 -5.96 1.45
N PRO A 217 -8.91 -4.90 0.96
CA PRO A 217 -9.40 -3.81 1.80
C PRO A 217 -10.50 -4.28 2.75
N VAL A 218 -10.53 -3.71 3.94
CA VAL A 218 -11.61 -3.94 4.92
C VAL A 218 -12.72 -2.94 4.67
N ILE A 219 -13.95 -3.45 4.52
CA ILE A 219 -15.15 -2.61 4.28
C ILE A 219 -15.34 -1.64 5.46
N ASN A 220 -15.66 -0.41 5.13
CA ASN A 220 -15.95 0.64 6.10
C ASN A 220 -17.40 0.49 6.62
N HIS A 221 -17.60 -0.46 7.54
CA HIS A 221 -18.91 -0.74 8.13
C HIS A 221 -19.69 0.56 8.50
N PRO A 222 -20.97 0.69 8.17
CA PRO A 222 -21.94 -0.31 7.66
C PRO A 222 -22.10 -0.37 6.12
N GLU A 223 -21.12 0.11 5.35
CA GLU A 223 -21.13 -0.02 3.88
C GLU A 223 -21.04 -1.49 3.45
N VAL A 224 -21.44 -1.77 2.21
CA VAL A 224 -21.40 -3.14 1.66
C VAL A 224 -20.28 -3.36 0.67
N ALA A 225 -19.56 -2.30 0.28
CA ALA A 225 -18.47 -2.39 -0.69
C ALA A 225 -17.36 -1.36 -0.43
N ILE A 226 -16.13 -1.76 -0.78
CA ILE A 226 -14.95 -0.89 -0.84
C ILE A 226 -14.15 -1.23 -2.09
N VAL A 227 -13.72 -0.20 -2.83
CA VAL A 227 -12.87 -0.33 -4.01
C VAL A 227 -11.46 0.11 -3.64
N GLY A 228 -10.50 -0.79 -3.74
CA GLY A 228 -9.08 -0.55 -3.52
C GLY A 228 -8.36 -0.30 -4.83
N VAL A 229 -7.58 0.78 -4.90
CA VAL A 229 -6.80 1.17 -6.07
C VAL A 229 -5.34 0.86 -5.81
N ASN A 230 -4.78 -0.04 -6.60
CA ASN A 230 -3.38 -0.41 -6.53
C ASN A 230 -2.52 0.51 -7.42
N ARG A 231 -1.20 0.36 -7.32
CA ARG A 231 -0.27 1.18 -8.10
C ARG A 231 -0.35 0.88 -9.59
N ILE A 232 -0.12 1.90 -10.41
CA ILE A 232 0.07 1.72 -11.85
C ILE A 232 1.49 1.21 -12.10
N VAL A 233 1.60 0.19 -12.97
CA VAL A 233 2.87 -0.38 -13.41
C VAL A 233 2.88 -0.49 -14.93
N GLU A 234 4.03 -0.26 -15.56
CA GLU A 234 4.20 -0.54 -16.98
C GLU A 234 4.48 -2.03 -17.17
N ARG A 235 3.73 -2.67 -18.08
CA ARG A 235 3.86 -4.08 -18.42
C ARG A 235 3.85 -4.31 -19.92
N PRO A 236 4.57 -5.33 -20.43
CA PRO A 236 4.40 -5.79 -21.80
C PRO A 236 3.07 -6.54 -21.90
N MET A 237 2.18 -6.05 -22.76
CA MET A 237 0.86 -6.64 -23.01
C MET A 237 0.72 -6.98 -24.47
N VAL A 238 -0.05 -8.04 -24.80
CA VAL A 238 -0.35 -8.39 -26.19
C VAL A 238 -1.60 -7.62 -26.63
N VAL A 239 -1.44 -6.71 -27.57
CA VAL A 239 -2.55 -5.93 -28.16
C VAL A 239 -2.49 -6.06 -29.67
N GLY A 240 -3.58 -6.56 -30.29
CA GLY A 240 -3.64 -6.75 -31.75
C GLY A 240 -2.54 -7.69 -32.30
N GLY A 241 -2.09 -8.66 -31.50
CA GLY A 241 -1.02 -9.59 -31.87
C GLY A 241 0.42 -9.07 -31.68
N ASN A 242 0.59 -7.84 -31.22
CA ASN A 242 1.89 -7.23 -30.94
C ASN A 242 2.13 -7.07 -29.44
N ILE A 243 3.40 -7.17 -29.01
CA ILE A 243 3.79 -6.85 -27.64
C ILE A 243 4.01 -5.34 -27.55
N VAL A 244 3.23 -4.67 -26.69
CA VAL A 244 3.30 -3.23 -26.45
C VAL A 244 3.37 -2.95 -24.95
N VAL A 245 3.99 -1.83 -24.59
CA VAL A 245 4.02 -1.39 -23.19
C VAL A 245 2.69 -0.69 -22.86
N ARG A 246 1.99 -1.18 -21.82
CA ARG A 246 0.76 -0.59 -21.32
C ARG A 246 0.87 -0.25 -19.84
N LYS A 247 0.15 0.75 -19.39
CA LYS A 247 0.03 1.13 -17.98
C LYS A 247 -1.11 0.34 -17.36
N MET A 248 -0.74 -0.65 -16.56
CA MET A 248 -1.70 -1.58 -15.93
C MET A 248 -1.91 -1.21 -14.47
N MET A 249 -3.13 -1.36 -13.99
CA MET A 249 -3.53 -1.11 -12.62
C MET A 249 -4.53 -2.18 -12.17
N ASN A 250 -4.39 -2.66 -10.93
CA ASN A 250 -5.41 -3.54 -10.36
C ASN A 250 -6.40 -2.72 -9.51
N LEU A 251 -7.67 -3.05 -9.63
CA LEU A 251 -8.68 -2.74 -8.64
C LEU A 251 -8.88 -3.97 -7.76
N SER A 252 -8.60 -3.81 -6.46
CA SER A 252 -8.82 -4.85 -5.45
C SER A 252 -9.99 -4.43 -4.59
N SER A 253 -11.14 -5.05 -4.82
CA SER A 253 -12.39 -4.65 -4.18
C SER A 253 -12.84 -5.71 -3.19
N SER A 254 -13.49 -5.30 -2.09
CA SER A 254 -14.12 -6.21 -1.14
C SER A 254 -15.59 -5.89 -0.99
N PHE A 255 -16.40 -6.94 -0.85
CA PHE A 255 -17.85 -6.87 -0.79
C PHE A 255 -18.40 -7.69 0.37
N ASP A 256 -19.56 -7.26 0.88
CA ASP A 256 -20.32 -8.00 1.89
C ASP A 256 -21.17 -9.07 1.21
N HIS A 257 -20.79 -10.35 1.39
CA HIS A 257 -21.44 -11.47 0.73
C HIS A 257 -22.86 -11.76 1.22
N ARG A 258 -23.34 -11.02 2.22
CA ARG A 258 -24.75 -11.07 2.63
C ARG A 258 -25.67 -10.25 1.73
N VAL A 259 -25.09 -9.29 0.99
CA VAL A 259 -25.82 -8.29 0.20
C VAL A 259 -25.43 -8.34 -1.27
N VAL A 260 -24.16 -8.66 -1.56
CA VAL A 260 -23.57 -8.64 -2.90
C VAL A 260 -23.08 -10.03 -3.26
N ASP A 261 -23.57 -10.56 -4.35
CA ASP A 261 -23.11 -11.84 -4.91
C ASP A 261 -21.87 -11.68 -5.78
N GLY A 262 -21.18 -12.80 -6.02
CA GLY A 262 -19.96 -12.79 -6.84
C GLY A 262 -20.18 -12.28 -8.26
N MET A 263 -21.34 -12.57 -8.85
CA MET A 263 -21.71 -12.09 -10.19
C MET A 263 -21.92 -10.58 -10.21
N ASP A 264 -22.63 -10.03 -9.22
CA ASP A 264 -22.87 -8.58 -9.09
C ASP A 264 -21.56 -7.81 -8.92
N ALA A 265 -20.67 -8.32 -8.05
CA ALA A 265 -19.36 -7.75 -7.82
C ALA A 265 -18.50 -7.74 -9.09
N ALA A 266 -18.46 -8.88 -9.81
CA ALA A 266 -17.71 -9.00 -11.05
C ALA A 266 -18.29 -8.07 -12.14
N ALA A 267 -19.60 -8.06 -12.35
CA ALA A 267 -20.25 -7.23 -13.34
C ALA A 267 -20.04 -5.73 -13.07
N PHE A 268 -20.15 -5.30 -11.82
CA PHE A 268 -19.85 -3.91 -11.41
C PHE A 268 -18.42 -3.52 -11.72
N ILE A 269 -17.44 -4.35 -11.34
CA ILE A 269 -16.02 -4.04 -11.58
C ILE A 269 -15.70 -4.09 -13.08
N GLN A 270 -16.33 -4.98 -13.86
CA GLN A 270 -16.21 -4.98 -15.33
C GLN A 270 -16.80 -3.71 -15.96
N ALA A 271 -17.94 -3.20 -15.45
CA ALA A 271 -18.49 -1.92 -15.90
C ALA A 271 -17.51 -0.76 -15.58
N VAL A 272 -16.97 -0.70 -14.37
CA VAL A 272 -15.95 0.29 -13.99
C VAL A 272 -14.70 0.16 -14.88
N ARG A 273 -14.24 -1.07 -15.14
CA ARG A 273 -13.12 -1.35 -16.05
C ARG A 273 -13.37 -0.79 -17.44
N GLY A 274 -14.54 -1.10 -18.05
CA GLY A 274 -14.89 -0.61 -19.38
C GLY A 274 -14.85 0.92 -19.49
N LEU A 275 -15.35 1.62 -18.47
CA LEU A 275 -15.32 3.08 -18.39
C LEU A 275 -13.89 3.65 -18.25
N LEU A 276 -13.01 2.97 -17.54
CA LEU A 276 -11.61 3.41 -17.35
C LEU A 276 -10.72 3.08 -18.55
N GLU A 277 -10.94 1.95 -19.20
CA GLU A 277 -10.23 1.56 -20.43
C GLU A 277 -10.67 2.40 -21.65
N HIS A 278 -11.92 2.91 -21.62
CA HIS A 278 -12.47 3.79 -22.66
C HIS A 278 -12.91 5.14 -22.06
N PRO A 279 -11.99 5.99 -21.61
CA PRO A 279 -12.29 7.13 -20.76
C PRO A 279 -13.17 8.21 -21.40
N ALA A 280 -13.34 8.23 -22.73
CA ALA A 280 -14.32 9.09 -23.40
C ALA A 280 -15.77 8.77 -22.97
N THR A 281 -16.06 7.52 -22.63
CA THR A 281 -17.39 7.06 -22.21
C THR A 281 -17.82 7.63 -20.85
N LEU A 282 -16.89 8.08 -20.03
CA LEU A 282 -17.17 8.76 -18.75
C LEU A 282 -18.00 10.06 -18.93
N PHE A 283 -18.07 10.59 -20.13
CA PHE A 283 -18.67 11.90 -20.44
C PHE A 283 -19.86 11.80 -21.39
N LEU A 284 -20.25 10.57 -21.80
CA LEU A 284 -21.36 10.34 -22.74
C LEU A 284 -22.69 10.18 -22.00
N GLU A 285 -23.13 11.18 -21.26
CA GLU A 285 -24.45 11.20 -20.65
C GLU A 285 -25.23 12.42 -21.02
#